data_4f88ac618ead36d664706d50edc3bef7
#
_entry.id   4f88ac618ead36d664706d50edc3bef7
#
_cell.length_a   1.000
_cell.length_b   1.000
_cell.length_c   1.000
_cell.angle_alpha   90.00
_cell.angle_beta   90.00
_cell.angle_gamma   90.00
#
_symmetry.space_group_name_H-M   'P 1'
#
loop_
_entity.id
_entity.type
_entity.pdbx_description
1 polymer ?
#
loop_
_entity_poly.entity_id
_entity_poly.type
_entity_poly.pdbx_seq_one_letter_code
_entity_poly.pdbx_strand_id
1 'polypeptide(L)'
;IRTTARRDGDDYVINGSKTWITNGMMADWCCLLCNTSEADGRHTNKSLIMVPMDAPGIEKHKIDKMGMNSSDTATLFFDDVRVPARNIVGQEGMGFQMQMMQFQEERLWAAANGLPSLDRMIDATIEYTRERETFGKKLIENQVIHFKLAELRTEVECLRALTWRAIEDYVNGKDVVKLASMAKLKG
;
A
#
# COMPACT_ATOMS: atom_id res chain seq x y z
N ILE A 1 15.05 -3.87 6.35
CA ILE A 1 15.28 -2.43 6.19
C ILE A 1 16.75 -2.20 6.41
N ARG A 2 17.45 -1.59 5.43
CA ARG A 2 18.90 -1.36 5.47
C ARG A 2 19.26 0.12 5.59
N THR A 3 18.32 1.02 5.27
CA THR A 3 18.53 2.48 5.42
C THR A 3 18.77 2.80 6.88
N THR A 4 19.80 3.59 7.16
CA THR A 4 20.22 4.00 8.50
C THR A 4 20.08 5.51 8.67
N ALA A 5 19.86 5.96 9.90
CA ALA A 5 19.91 7.36 10.29
C ALA A 5 20.71 7.46 11.59
N ARG A 6 21.94 7.96 11.51
CA ARG A 6 22.82 8.13 12.67
C ARG A 6 22.65 9.53 13.24
N ARG A 7 22.46 9.62 14.55
CA ARG A 7 22.40 10.91 15.26
C ARG A 7 23.79 11.60 15.20
N ASP A 8 23.77 12.88 14.84
CA ASP A 8 24.96 13.73 14.80
C ASP A 8 24.58 15.13 15.30
N GLY A 9 24.76 15.37 16.59
CA GLY A 9 24.31 16.57 17.26
C GLY A 9 22.78 16.72 17.22
N ASP A 10 22.32 17.83 16.64
CA ASP A 10 20.90 18.15 16.47
C ASP A 10 20.30 17.63 15.16
N ASP A 11 21.07 16.84 14.40
CA ASP A 11 20.66 16.27 13.12
C ASP A 11 20.69 14.74 13.14
N TYR A 12 20.02 14.14 12.13
CA TYR A 12 20.26 12.78 11.65
C TYR A 12 20.98 12.82 10.31
N VAL A 13 21.98 11.95 10.13
CA VAL A 13 22.64 11.68 8.86
C VAL A 13 22.12 10.37 8.32
N ILE A 14 21.48 10.43 7.15
CA ILE A 14 20.74 9.32 6.56
C ILE A 14 21.50 8.74 5.38
N ASN A 15 21.67 7.40 5.38
CA ASN A 15 22.32 6.65 4.32
C ASN A 15 21.53 5.41 3.93
N GLY A 16 21.47 5.10 2.63
CA GLY A 16 20.84 3.90 2.12
C GLY A 16 19.94 4.15 0.90
N SER A 17 18.96 3.26 0.70
CA SER A 17 18.04 3.36 -0.44
C SER A 17 16.64 2.85 -0.11
N LYS A 18 15.68 3.30 -0.93
CA LYS A 18 14.29 2.83 -0.93
C LYS A 18 13.84 2.59 -2.36
N THR A 19 13.18 1.48 -2.60
CA THR A 19 12.66 1.11 -3.93
C THR A 19 11.15 0.96 -3.90
N TRP A 20 10.52 1.16 -5.03
CA TRP A 20 9.07 1.14 -5.22
C TRP A 20 8.33 2.25 -4.46
N ILE A 21 8.93 3.45 -4.42
CA ILE A 21 8.32 4.56 -3.72
C ILE A 21 7.35 5.28 -4.64
N THR A 22 6.07 5.16 -4.32
CA THR A 22 4.99 5.88 -5.01
C THR A 22 5.16 7.38 -4.81
N ASN A 23 5.00 8.16 -5.89
CA ASN A 23 5.22 9.59 -5.95
C ASN A 23 6.66 10.02 -5.61
N GLY A 24 7.63 9.12 -5.66
CA GLY A 24 9.02 9.40 -5.27
C GLY A 24 9.71 10.47 -6.10
N MET A 25 9.29 10.67 -7.37
CA MET A 25 9.82 11.75 -8.21
C MET A 25 9.22 13.11 -7.87
N MET A 26 7.93 13.15 -7.50
CA MET A 26 7.15 14.38 -7.37
C MET A 26 6.90 14.83 -5.92
N ALA A 27 7.10 13.94 -4.95
CA ALA A 27 6.87 14.27 -3.54
C ALA A 27 7.82 15.36 -3.04
N ASP A 28 7.30 16.29 -2.23
CA ASP A 28 8.08 17.30 -1.51
C ASP A 28 8.69 16.74 -0.21
N TRP A 29 8.00 15.74 0.38
CA TRP A 29 8.39 15.10 1.63
C TRP A 29 8.28 13.60 1.57
N CYS A 30 9.18 12.92 2.25
CA CYS A 30 9.14 11.47 2.45
C CYS A 30 9.10 11.15 3.95
N CYS A 31 8.12 10.34 4.38
CA CYS A 31 8.13 9.73 5.71
C CYS A 31 8.97 8.45 5.64
N LEU A 32 10.22 8.55 6.06
CA LEU A 32 11.23 7.53 5.87
C LEU A 32 11.37 6.62 7.09
N LEU A 33 11.12 5.32 6.92
CA LEU A 33 11.43 4.32 7.93
C LEU A 33 12.91 3.90 7.81
N CYS A 34 13.71 4.12 8.85
CA CYS A 34 15.14 3.81 8.89
C CYS A 34 15.58 3.26 10.25
N ASN A 35 16.74 2.61 10.29
CA ASN A 35 17.37 2.17 11.54
C ASN A 35 18.05 3.36 12.21
N THR A 36 17.69 3.66 13.45
CA THR A 36 18.27 4.75 14.25
C THR A 36 19.19 4.27 15.34
N SER A 37 19.20 2.96 15.63
CA SER A 37 20.13 2.36 16.59
C SER A 37 20.62 1.00 16.12
N GLU A 38 21.77 0.56 16.64
CA GLU A 38 22.35 -0.77 16.44
C GLU A 38 21.79 -1.83 17.42
N ALA A 39 20.85 -1.45 18.28
CA ALA A 39 20.26 -2.37 19.23
C ALA A 39 19.61 -3.57 18.53
N ASP A 40 19.83 -4.78 19.07
CA ASP A 40 19.39 -6.07 18.52
C ASP A 40 17.85 -6.27 18.54
N GLY A 41 17.09 -5.23 18.82
CA GLY A 41 15.63 -5.25 18.79
C GLY A 41 15.09 -5.16 17.38
N ARG A 42 14.65 -6.28 16.77
CA ARG A 42 14.08 -6.35 15.41
C ARG A 42 13.00 -5.28 15.12
N HIS A 43 12.37 -4.74 16.17
CA HIS A 43 11.21 -3.84 16.04
C HIS A 43 11.35 -2.52 16.80
N THR A 44 12.40 -2.35 17.63
CA THR A 44 12.60 -1.18 18.49
C THR A 44 13.79 -0.31 18.09
N ASN A 45 14.42 -0.62 16.95
CA ASN A 45 15.57 0.11 16.42
C ASN A 45 15.23 0.94 15.18
N LYS A 46 13.95 1.12 14.86
CA LYS A 46 13.51 1.82 13.67
C LYS A 46 12.66 3.03 14.02
N SER A 47 12.91 4.11 13.31
CA SER A 47 12.18 5.36 13.48
C SER A 47 11.63 5.85 12.14
N LEU A 48 10.57 6.64 12.21
CA LEU A 48 10.05 7.39 11.07
C LEU A 48 10.62 8.81 11.13
N ILE A 49 11.18 9.28 10.02
CA ILE A 49 11.75 10.62 9.91
C ILE A 49 11.18 11.31 8.68
N MET A 50 10.70 12.54 8.85
CA MET A 50 10.27 13.38 7.74
C MET A 50 11.49 13.99 7.04
N VAL A 51 11.66 13.62 5.76
CA VAL A 51 12.80 14.03 4.93
C VAL A 51 12.29 14.91 3.80
N PRO A 52 12.75 16.18 3.69
CA PRO A 52 12.47 17.00 2.51
C PRO A 52 13.14 16.36 1.28
N MET A 53 12.41 16.25 0.18
CA MET A 53 12.89 15.52 -1.00
C MET A 53 13.79 16.37 -1.92
N ASP A 54 14.04 17.61 -1.56
CA ASP A 54 15.03 18.53 -2.15
C ASP A 54 16.33 18.62 -1.34
N ALA A 55 16.43 17.85 -0.23
CA ALA A 55 17.62 17.85 0.61
C ALA A 55 18.87 17.37 -0.19
N PRO A 56 20.04 18.01 0.00
CA PRO A 56 21.28 17.56 -0.62
C PRO A 56 21.59 16.10 -0.28
N GLY A 57 22.09 15.34 -1.26
CA GLY A 57 22.42 13.92 -1.11
C GLY A 57 21.27 12.96 -1.45
N ILE A 58 20.13 13.47 -1.93
CA ILE A 58 19.03 12.62 -2.43
C ILE A 58 19.14 12.50 -3.94
N GLU A 59 19.20 11.27 -4.42
CA GLU A 59 19.11 10.93 -5.84
C GLU A 59 17.83 10.13 -6.09
N LYS A 60 17.07 10.47 -7.17
CA LYS A 60 15.78 9.90 -7.52
C LYS A 60 15.84 9.25 -8.89
N HIS A 61 15.51 7.98 -8.99
CA HIS A 61 15.45 7.25 -10.25
C HIS A 61 14.04 6.74 -10.50
N LYS A 62 13.42 7.21 -11.58
CA LYS A 62 12.10 6.74 -12.00
C LYS A 62 12.15 5.26 -12.38
N ILE A 63 11.15 4.51 -11.93
CA ILE A 63 10.92 3.11 -12.33
C ILE A 63 9.80 3.08 -13.38
N ASP A 64 10.09 2.51 -14.54
CA ASP A 64 9.06 2.20 -15.53
C ASP A 64 8.26 0.98 -15.07
N LYS A 65 6.94 1.10 -15.10
CA LYS A 65 6.02 0.07 -14.62
C LYS A 65 4.85 -0.14 -15.57
N MET A 66 4.28 -1.32 -15.54
CA MET A 66 3.06 -1.62 -16.26
C MET A 66 1.84 -1.13 -15.46
N GLY A 67 1.06 -0.22 -16.06
CA GLY A 67 -0.14 0.36 -15.43
C GLY A 67 0.14 1.50 -14.45
N MET A 68 -0.94 2.14 -13.99
CA MET A 68 -0.90 3.31 -13.09
C MET A 68 0.05 4.42 -13.56
N ASN A 69 0.04 4.73 -14.86
CA ASN A 69 0.97 5.67 -15.50
C ASN A 69 0.78 7.12 -15.06
N SER A 70 -0.38 7.45 -14.46
CA SER A 70 -0.65 8.76 -13.87
C SER A 70 0.03 9.01 -12.51
N SER A 71 0.63 7.97 -11.94
CA SER A 71 1.39 8.02 -10.69
C SER A 71 2.81 7.55 -10.97
N ASP A 72 3.82 8.28 -10.56
CA ASP A 72 5.21 7.85 -10.67
C ASP A 72 5.58 6.85 -9.55
N THR A 73 6.64 6.12 -9.80
CA THR A 73 7.28 5.25 -8.82
C THR A 73 8.79 5.37 -8.97
N ALA A 74 9.51 5.45 -7.87
CA ALA A 74 10.95 5.68 -7.90
C ALA A 74 11.74 4.76 -6.99
N THR A 75 13.03 4.64 -7.29
CA THR A 75 14.07 4.28 -6.33
C THR A 75 14.71 5.57 -5.84
N LEU A 76 14.88 5.67 -4.54
CA LEU A 76 15.50 6.80 -3.86
C LEU A 76 16.83 6.34 -3.25
N PHE A 77 17.88 7.13 -3.41
CA PHE A 77 19.16 6.94 -2.77
C PHE A 77 19.43 8.12 -1.84
N PHE A 78 19.98 7.81 -0.68
CA PHE A 78 20.33 8.77 0.36
C PHE A 78 21.82 8.61 0.65
N ASP A 79 22.60 9.68 0.44
CA ASP A 79 24.04 9.76 0.66
C ASP A 79 24.34 10.95 1.57
N ASP A 80 24.62 10.65 2.84
CA ASP A 80 24.87 11.61 3.92
C ASP A 80 23.79 12.72 4.03
N VAL A 81 22.53 12.38 3.78
CA VAL A 81 21.42 13.33 3.84
C VAL A 81 21.19 13.79 5.27
N ARG A 82 21.34 15.09 5.52
CA ARG A 82 21.16 15.71 6.84
C ARG A 82 19.77 16.25 7.01
N VAL A 83 19.12 15.88 8.10
CA VAL A 83 17.81 16.40 8.51
C VAL A 83 17.78 16.71 10.00
N PRO A 84 17.10 17.78 10.44
CA PRO A 84 16.97 18.10 11.86
C PRO A 84 16.35 16.96 12.65
N ALA A 85 16.86 16.68 13.83
CA ALA A 85 16.36 15.61 14.69
C ALA A 85 14.89 15.79 15.09
N ARG A 86 14.37 17.02 15.10
CA ARG A 86 12.95 17.32 15.33
C ARG A 86 12.02 16.77 14.24
N ASN A 87 12.57 16.33 13.10
CA ASN A 87 11.82 15.72 12.00
C ASN A 87 11.41 14.27 12.30
N ILE A 88 11.82 13.72 13.44
CA ILE A 88 11.34 12.41 13.88
C ILE A 88 9.83 12.44 14.13
N VAL A 89 9.14 11.40 13.69
CA VAL A 89 7.70 11.23 13.89
C VAL A 89 7.47 10.37 15.12
N GLY A 90 6.81 10.93 16.12
CA GLY A 90 6.55 10.24 17.38
C GLY A 90 7.82 10.00 18.20
N GLN A 91 7.98 8.80 18.74
CA GLN A 91 9.10 8.42 19.59
C GLN A 91 10.15 7.64 18.79
N GLU A 92 11.42 7.93 19.01
CA GLU A 92 12.53 7.17 18.44
C GLU A 92 12.43 5.68 18.81
N GLY A 93 12.70 4.81 17.83
CA GLY A 93 12.60 3.36 17.98
C GLY A 93 11.19 2.79 17.77
N MET A 94 10.13 3.61 17.74
CA MET A 94 8.74 3.15 17.60
C MET A 94 8.22 3.18 16.14
N GLY A 95 9.06 3.54 15.18
CA GLY A 95 8.64 3.71 13.78
C GLY A 95 8.09 2.43 13.14
N PHE A 96 8.61 1.26 13.51
CA PHE A 96 8.08 0.01 12.97
C PHE A 96 6.66 -0.29 13.48
N GLN A 97 6.39 -0.06 14.75
CA GLN A 97 5.05 -0.25 15.33
C GLN A 97 4.03 0.71 14.71
N MET A 98 4.42 1.98 14.55
CA MET A 98 3.57 3.00 13.89
C MET A 98 3.26 2.60 12.45
N GLN A 99 4.23 2.10 11.70
CA GLN A 99 4.05 1.60 10.34
C GLN A 99 3.11 0.38 10.29
N MET A 100 3.20 -0.53 11.26
CA MET A 100 2.28 -1.68 11.33
C MET A 100 0.84 -1.26 11.61
N MET A 101 0.62 -0.24 12.43
CA MET A 101 -0.72 0.32 12.66
C MET A 101 -1.28 0.93 11.37
N GLN A 102 -0.51 1.74 10.66
CA GLN A 102 -0.92 2.33 9.39
C GLN A 102 -1.26 1.28 8.33
N PHE A 103 -0.52 0.18 8.26
CA PHE A 103 -0.79 -0.89 7.29
C PHE A 103 -2.17 -1.55 7.46
N GLN A 104 -2.81 -1.47 8.63
CA GLN A 104 -4.19 -1.93 8.77
C GLN A 104 -5.13 -1.07 7.94
N GLU A 105 -5.00 0.26 8.02
CA GLU A 105 -5.79 1.21 7.24
C GLU A 105 -5.57 1.04 5.74
N GLU A 106 -4.31 0.94 5.31
CA GLU A 106 -3.97 0.76 3.89
C GLU A 106 -4.56 -0.54 3.32
N ARG A 107 -4.53 -1.64 4.08
CA ARG A 107 -5.12 -2.91 3.66
C ARG A 107 -6.64 -2.84 3.56
N LEU A 108 -7.30 -2.21 4.53
CA LEU A 108 -8.75 -2.00 4.51
C LEU A 108 -9.15 -1.10 3.35
N TRP A 109 -8.42 0.01 3.16
CA TRP A 109 -8.65 0.91 2.03
C TRP A 109 -8.52 0.19 0.69
N ALA A 110 -7.47 -0.62 0.51
CA ALA A 110 -7.26 -1.35 -0.73
C ALA A 110 -8.40 -2.34 -1.02
N ALA A 111 -8.87 -3.10 -0.01
CA ALA A 111 -9.98 -4.01 -0.15
C ALA A 111 -11.30 -3.27 -0.47
N ALA A 112 -11.59 -2.20 0.26
CA ALA A 112 -12.81 -1.40 0.07
C ALA A 112 -12.84 -0.72 -1.31
N ASN A 113 -11.71 -0.14 -1.74
CA ASN A 113 -11.60 0.55 -3.02
C ASN A 113 -11.71 -0.40 -4.22
N GLY A 114 -11.34 -1.67 -4.05
CA GLY A 114 -11.48 -2.70 -5.08
C GLY A 114 -12.93 -3.10 -5.38
N LEU A 115 -13.80 -3.12 -4.38
CA LEU A 115 -15.18 -3.63 -4.49
C LEU A 115 -16.00 -2.98 -5.63
N PRO A 116 -16.10 -1.65 -5.76
CA PRO A 116 -16.86 -1.03 -6.83
C PRO A 116 -16.31 -1.34 -8.22
N SER A 117 -15.00 -1.59 -8.34
CA SER A 117 -14.40 -1.96 -9.61
C SER A 117 -14.73 -3.39 -10.01
N LEU A 118 -14.75 -4.31 -9.05
CA LEU A 118 -15.17 -5.70 -9.25
C LEU A 118 -16.64 -5.77 -9.69
N ASP A 119 -17.53 -4.99 -9.04
CA ASP A 119 -18.94 -4.91 -9.43
C ASP A 119 -19.07 -4.45 -10.89
N ARG A 120 -18.44 -3.33 -11.24
CA ARG A 120 -18.49 -2.80 -12.61
C ARG A 120 -17.95 -3.77 -13.66
N MET A 121 -16.87 -4.49 -13.35
CA MET A 121 -16.31 -5.49 -14.25
C MET A 121 -17.27 -6.65 -14.51
N ILE A 122 -17.92 -7.16 -13.45
CA ILE A 122 -18.92 -8.24 -13.58
C ILE A 122 -20.13 -7.74 -14.38
N ASP A 123 -20.66 -6.57 -14.05
CA ASP A 123 -21.84 -6.01 -14.75
C ASP A 123 -21.54 -5.77 -16.23
N ALA A 124 -20.41 -5.13 -16.57
CA ALA A 124 -19.99 -4.95 -17.95
C ALA A 124 -19.77 -6.27 -18.70
N THR A 125 -19.27 -7.30 -18.02
CA THR A 125 -19.13 -8.64 -18.61
C THR A 125 -20.47 -9.30 -18.87
N ILE A 126 -21.44 -9.15 -17.96
CA ILE A 126 -22.82 -9.62 -18.16
C ILE A 126 -23.44 -8.97 -19.40
N GLU A 127 -23.35 -7.64 -19.53
CA GLU A 127 -23.88 -6.92 -20.67
C GLU A 127 -23.23 -7.40 -21.98
N TYR A 128 -21.89 -7.45 -22.02
CA TYR A 128 -21.17 -7.94 -23.19
C TYR A 128 -21.60 -9.35 -23.60
N THR A 129 -21.71 -10.28 -22.62
CA THR A 129 -22.09 -11.68 -22.92
C THR A 129 -23.55 -11.85 -23.30
N ARG A 130 -24.42 -10.89 -22.97
CA ARG A 130 -25.81 -10.82 -23.44
C ARG A 130 -25.94 -10.32 -24.90
N GLU A 131 -24.99 -9.53 -25.35
CA GLU A 131 -24.97 -8.96 -26.70
C GLU A 131 -24.20 -9.84 -27.67
N ARG A 132 -23.07 -10.37 -27.28
CA ARG A 132 -22.16 -11.14 -28.13
C ARG A 132 -22.74 -12.50 -28.48
N GLU A 133 -22.89 -12.75 -29.79
CA GLU A 133 -23.30 -14.03 -30.35
C GLU A 133 -22.14 -14.79 -30.96
N THR A 134 -22.10 -16.10 -30.75
CA THR A 134 -21.16 -17.05 -31.35
C THR A 134 -21.87 -18.38 -31.60
N PHE A 135 -21.65 -18.98 -32.78
CA PHE A 135 -22.29 -20.25 -33.15
C PHE A 135 -23.81 -20.26 -32.99
N GLY A 136 -24.45 -19.12 -33.33
CA GLY A 136 -25.91 -18.97 -33.37
C GLY A 136 -26.60 -18.79 -32.03
N LYS A 137 -25.84 -18.52 -30.94
CA LYS A 137 -26.40 -18.23 -29.61
C LYS A 137 -25.59 -17.18 -28.87
N LYS A 138 -26.19 -16.52 -27.87
CA LYS A 138 -25.54 -15.54 -27.02
C LYS A 138 -24.52 -16.22 -26.08
N LEU A 139 -23.41 -15.54 -25.80
CA LEU A 139 -22.40 -16.12 -24.91
C LEU A 139 -22.93 -16.46 -23.52
N ILE A 140 -23.85 -15.64 -22.99
CA ILE A 140 -24.45 -15.85 -21.67
C ILE A 140 -25.22 -17.18 -21.56
N GLU A 141 -25.70 -17.75 -22.68
CA GLU A 141 -26.44 -19.01 -22.71
C GLU A 141 -25.52 -20.23 -22.45
N ASN A 142 -24.20 -20.04 -22.48
CA ASN A 142 -23.25 -21.09 -22.15
C ASN A 142 -23.13 -21.22 -20.62
N GLN A 143 -23.42 -22.41 -20.10
CA GLN A 143 -23.40 -22.68 -18.65
C GLN A 143 -22.06 -22.30 -17.99
N VAL A 144 -20.93 -22.56 -18.66
CA VAL A 144 -19.61 -22.23 -18.14
C VAL A 144 -19.44 -20.72 -17.91
N ILE A 145 -20.11 -19.88 -18.70
CA ILE A 145 -20.04 -18.42 -18.59
C ILE A 145 -20.91 -17.92 -17.45
N HIS A 146 -22.22 -18.26 -17.45
CA HIS A 146 -23.09 -17.75 -16.41
C HIS A 146 -22.83 -18.37 -15.02
N PHE A 147 -22.35 -19.60 -14.94
CA PHE A 147 -21.91 -20.18 -13.68
C PHE A 147 -20.67 -19.44 -13.15
N LYS A 148 -19.71 -19.13 -14.02
CA LYS A 148 -18.51 -18.37 -13.60
C LYS A 148 -18.85 -16.96 -13.13
N LEU A 149 -19.79 -16.29 -13.78
CA LEU A 149 -20.26 -14.98 -13.35
C LEU A 149 -20.96 -15.04 -11.98
N ALA A 150 -21.75 -16.09 -11.73
CA ALA A 150 -22.41 -16.32 -10.44
C ALA A 150 -21.37 -16.59 -9.32
N GLU A 151 -20.35 -17.41 -9.59
CA GLU A 151 -19.23 -17.62 -8.65
C GLU A 151 -18.54 -16.31 -8.32
N LEU A 152 -18.14 -15.54 -9.34
CA LEU A 152 -17.44 -14.26 -9.14
C LEU A 152 -18.30 -13.26 -8.34
N ARG A 153 -19.60 -13.17 -8.61
CA ARG A 153 -20.49 -12.30 -7.82
C ARG A 153 -20.55 -12.77 -6.36
N THR A 154 -20.64 -14.08 -6.11
CA THR A 154 -20.62 -14.62 -4.75
C THR A 154 -19.32 -14.31 -4.04
N GLU A 155 -18.18 -14.44 -4.71
CA GLU A 155 -16.87 -14.11 -4.16
C GLU A 155 -16.75 -12.61 -3.78
N VAL A 156 -17.31 -11.71 -4.61
CA VAL A 156 -17.34 -10.28 -4.30
C VAL A 156 -18.21 -9.99 -3.09
N GLU A 157 -19.36 -10.64 -2.93
CA GLU A 157 -20.22 -10.48 -1.75
C GLU A 157 -19.55 -11.02 -0.47
N CYS A 158 -18.83 -12.14 -0.55
CA CYS A 158 -18.02 -12.63 0.57
C CYS A 158 -16.93 -11.63 0.96
N LEU A 159 -16.19 -11.06 -0.03
CA LEU A 159 -15.20 -10.04 0.22
C LEU A 159 -15.83 -8.77 0.82
N ARG A 160 -16.98 -8.36 0.31
CA ARG A 160 -17.74 -7.21 0.83
C ARG A 160 -18.09 -7.38 2.30
N ALA A 161 -18.69 -8.52 2.66
CA ALA A 161 -19.06 -8.83 4.04
C ALA A 161 -17.84 -8.83 4.98
N LEU A 162 -16.72 -9.45 4.55
CA LEU A 162 -15.47 -9.46 5.30
C LEU A 162 -14.90 -8.06 5.49
N THR A 163 -14.89 -7.25 4.41
CA THR A 163 -14.35 -5.88 4.43
C THR A 163 -15.17 -4.98 5.34
N TRP A 164 -16.50 -5.00 5.23
CA TRP A 164 -17.39 -4.20 6.08
C TRP A 164 -17.25 -4.57 7.56
N ARG A 165 -17.21 -5.87 7.89
CA ARG A 165 -16.95 -6.32 9.26
C ARG A 165 -15.62 -5.78 9.78
N ALA A 166 -14.57 -5.84 8.97
CA ALA A 166 -13.24 -5.36 9.38
C ALA A 166 -13.23 -3.83 9.59
N ILE A 167 -13.94 -3.07 8.73
CA ILE A 167 -14.09 -1.61 8.88
C ILE A 167 -14.87 -1.28 10.15
N GLU A 168 -15.97 -1.98 10.41
CA GLU A 168 -16.79 -1.77 11.62
C GLU A 168 -15.97 -2.03 12.89
N ASP A 169 -15.24 -3.13 12.95
CA ASP A 169 -14.37 -3.45 14.08
C ASP A 169 -13.25 -2.40 14.24
N TYR A 170 -12.67 -1.92 13.14
CA TYR A 170 -11.64 -0.88 13.15
C TYR A 170 -12.17 0.46 13.70
N VAL A 171 -13.32 0.93 13.21
CA VAL A 171 -13.95 2.17 13.68
C VAL A 171 -14.32 2.10 15.18
N ASN A 172 -14.63 0.90 15.66
CA ASN A 172 -14.89 0.64 17.08
C ASN A 172 -13.61 0.40 17.92
N GLY A 173 -12.42 0.69 17.37
CA GLY A 173 -11.14 0.65 18.07
C GLY A 173 -10.60 -0.76 18.36
N LYS A 174 -11.11 -1.79 17.67
CA LYS A 174 -10.62 -3.16 17.82
C LYS A 174 -9.40 -3.41 16.92
N ASP A 175 -8.55 -4.37 17.32
CA ASP A 175 -7.47 -4.86 16.47
C ASP A 175 -8.04 -5.64 15.28
N VAL A 176 -7.69 -5.19 14.07
CA VAL A 176 -8.17 -5.77 12.81
C VAL A 176 -7.05 -6.29 11.90
N VAL A 177 -5.82 -6.44 12.41
CA VAL A 177 -4.66 -6.90 11.63
C VAL A 177 -4.98 -8.16 10.84
N LYS A 178 -5.62 -9.15 11.47
CA LYS A 178 -6.01 -10.39 10.81
C LYS A 178 -7.08 -10.16 9.72
N LEU A 179 -8.16 -9.46 10.07
CA LEU A 179 -9.27 -9.22 9.14
C LEU A 179 -8.83 -8.35 7.95
N ALA A 180 -8.08 -7.28 8.20
CA ALA A 180 -7.53 -6.41 7.17
C ALA A 180 -6.60 -7.18 6.21
N SER A 181 -5.76 -8.06 6.74
CA SER A 181 -4.86 -8.91 5.94
C SER A 181 -5.65 -9.92 5.10
N MET A 182 -6.70 -10.53 5.64
CA MET A 182 -7.59 -11.44 4.91
C MET A 182 -8.35 -10.71 3.80
N ALA A 183 -8.91 -9.53 4.09
CA ALA A 183 -9.63 -8.73 3.12
C ALA A 183 -8.71 -8.32 1.96
N LYS A 184 -7.48 -7.84 2.27
CA LYS A 184 -6.47 -7.47 1.26
C LYS A 184 -5.97 -8.65 0.43
N LEU A 185 -5.88 -9.84 1.02
CA LEU A 185 -5.47 -11.07 0.31
C LEU A 185 -6.56 -11.52 -0.68
N LYS A 186 -7.82 -11.35 -0.32
CA LYS A 186 -8.98 -11.80 -1.12
C LYS A 186 -9.33 -10.80 -2.24
N GLY A 187 -9.17 -9.48 -2.00
CA GLY A 187 -9.39 -8.39 -2.97
C GLY A 187 -8.18 -8.12 -3.84
#